data_f9a7af279fa19e251ca860d13826f525
#
_entry.id   f9a7af279fa19e251ca860d13826f525
#
_cell.length_a   1.000
_cell.length_b   1.000
_cell.length_c   1.000
_cell.angle_alpha   90.00
_cell.angle_beta   90.00
_cell.angle_gamma   90.00
#
_symmetry.space_group_name_H-M   'P 1'
#
loop_
_entity.id
_entity.type
_entity.pdbx_description
1 polymer ?
#
loop_
_entity_poly.entity_id
_entity_poly.type
_entity_poly.pdbx_seq_one_letter_code
_entity_poly.pdbx_strand_id
1 'polypeptide(L)'
;MSTDKQKFKMMIGERVENEKEAVRLLHDSMGKTNNTVIRLLLYQLALDSTKHEHMLRAISKLLETPSKEQFRWEGEEFRKAIQKHVEVEREMLEGFEKIVDKTEDKRVRFILEDIISDEKKHHAIMKRVHELVCEGEKVKDEKWWDFLFRYSRLTG
;
A
#
# COMPACT_ATOMS: atom_id res chain seq x y z
N MET A 1 -5.89 29.59 12.25
CA MET A 1 -5.18 28.90 11.14
C MET A 1 -4.96 29.89 10.03
N SER A 2 -3.78 29.93 9.40
CA SER A 2 -3.51 30.82 8.25
C SER A 2 -4.46 30.47 7.11
N THR A 3 -4.97 31.45 6.39
CA THR A 3 -5.85 31.32 5.22
C THR A 3 -5.28 30.36 4.18
N ASP A 4 -3.95 30.33 4.03
CA ASP A 4 -3.25 29.45 3.09
C ASP A 4 -3.32 27.97 3.49
N LYS A 5 -3.21 27.65 4.79
CA LYS A 5 -3.34 26.27 5.28
C LYS A 5 -4.75 25.74 5.05
N GLN A 6 -5.76 26.57 5.21
CA GLN A 6 -7.15 26.20 4.98
C GLN A 6 -7.43 25.97 3.50
N LYS A 7 -6.91 26.85 2.63
CA LYS A 7 -7.00 26.68 1.18
C LYS A 7 -6.30 25.41 0.71
N PHE A 8 -5.10 25.13 1.20
CA PHE A 8 -4.38 23.92 0.87
C PHE A 8 -5.15 22.65 1.29
N LYS A 9 -5.76 22.64 2.50
CA LYS A 9 -6.60 21.53 2.97
C LYS A 9 -7.80 21.30 2.07
N MET A 10 -8.45 22.36 1.60
CA MET A 10 -9.57 22.26 0.65
C MET A 10 -9.12 21.59 -0.67
N MET A 11 -7.96 22.03 -1.21
CA MET A 11 -7.39 21.45 -2.42
C MET A 11 -7.10 19.95 -2.27
N ILE A 12 -6.56 19.51 -1.12
CA ILE A 12 -6.34 18.08 -0.83
C ILE A 12 -7.68 17.34 -0.76
N GLY A 13 -8.71 17.92 -0.12
CA GLY A 13 -10.04 17.32 -0.06
C GLY A 13 -10.66 17.10 -1.45
N GLU A 14 -10.55 18.06 -2.35
CA GLU A 14 -10.98 17.93 -3.75
C GLU A 14 -10.25 16.78 -4.47
N ARG A 15 -8.94 16.63 -4.26
CA ARG A 15 -8.17 15.53 -4.86
C ARG A 15 -8.59 14.17 -4.33
N VAL A 16 -8.91 14.06 -3.04
CA VAL A 16 -9.49 12.82 -2.46
C VAL A 16 -10.78 12.42 -3.18
N GLU A 17 -11.68 13.37 -3.44
CA GLU A 17 -12.94 13.05 -4.14
C GLU A 17 -12.68 12.70 -5.62
N ASN A 18 -11.70 13.33 -6.28
CA ASN A 18 -11.31 12.98 -7.65
C ASN A 18 -10.79 11.53 -7.75
N GLU A 19 -9.94 11.08 -6.81
CA GLU A 19 -9.45 9.71 -6.79
C GLU A 19 -10.57 8.70 -6.57
N LYS A 20 -11.52 8.96 -5.67
CA LYS A 20 -12.70 8.11 -5.48
C LYS A 20 -13.54 8.00 -6.75
N GLU A 21 -13.75 9.10 -7.45
CA GLU A 21 -14.51 9.09 -8.71
C GLU A 21 -13.74 8.31 -9.78
N ALA A 22 -12.41 8.44 -9.85
CA ALA A 22 -11.58 7.64 -10.76
C ALA A 22 -11.75 6.14 -10.49
N VAL A 23 -11.69 5.70 -9.24
CA VAL A 23 -11.94 4.30 -8.85
C VAL A 23 -13.31 3.83 -9.31
N ARG A 24 -14.36 4.62 -9.07
CA ARG A 24 -15.73 4.29 -9.48
C ARG A 24 -15.82 4.11 -11.00
N LEU A 25 -15.29 5.05 -11.78
CA LEU A 25 -15.32 5.01 -13.25
C LEU A 25 -14.53 3.83 -13.82
N LEU A 26 -13.38 3.48 -13.20
CA LEU A 26 -12.58 2.32 -13.58
C LEU A 26 -13.35 1.01 -13.32
N HIS A 27 -14.01 0.87 -12.16
CA HIS A 27 -14.87 -0.29 -11.88
C HIS A 27 -16.04 -0.40 -12.86
N ASP A 28 -16.72 0.69 -13.17
CA ASP A 28 -17.79 0.73 -14.18
C ASP A 28 -17.27 0.30 -15.57
N SER A 29 -16.06 0.72 -15.92
CA SER A 29 -15.41 0.34 -17.19
C SER A 29 -15.04 -1.13 -17.24
N MET A 30 -14.56 -1.70 -16.11
CA MET A 30 -14.31 -3.15 -16.00
C MET A 30 -15.57 -3.98 -16.22
N GLY A 31 -16.73 -3.48 -15.79
CA GLY A 31 -18.01 -4.13 -16.02
C GLY A 31 -18.46 -4.16 -17.50
N LYS A 32 -17.88 -3.29 -18.36
CA LYS A 32 -18.24 -3.15 -19.79
C LYS A 32 -17.34 -3.95 -20.73
N THR A 33 -16.32 -4.65 -20.24
CA THR A 33 -15.40 -5.43 -21.07
C THR A 33 -15.27 -6.87 -20.58
N ASN A 34 -15.21 -7.81 -21.51
CA ASN A 34 -14.89 -9.21 -21.26
C ASN A 34 -13.40 -9.53 -21.50
N ASN A 35 -12.59 -8.55 -21.91
CA ASN A 35 -11.18 -8.75 -22.16
C ASN A 35 -10.40 -8.78 -20.83
N THR A 36 -9.86 -9.95 -20.49
CA THR A 36 -9.15 -10.18 -19.24
C THR A 36 -7.95 -9.24 -19.05
N VAL A 37 -7.20 -8.97 -20.12
CA VAL A 37 -6.02 -8.07 -20.04
C VAL A 37 -6.44 -6.63 -19.77
N ILE A 38 -7.47 -6.15 -20.45
CA ILE A 38 -8.01 -4.80 -20.20
C ILE A 38 -8.54 -4.71 -18.76
N ARG A 39 -9.26 -5.72 -18.27
CA ARG A 39 -9.77 -5.74 -16.90
C ARG A 39 -8.63 -5.67 -15.87
N LEU A 40 -7.54 -6.42 -16.07
CA LEU A 40 -6.37 -6.38 -15.19
C LEU A 40 -5.72 -4.99 -15.17
N LEU A 41 -5.54 -4.36 -16.34
CA LEU A 41 -4.98 -3.00 -16.43
C LEU A 41 -5.86 -1.97 -15.71
N LEU A 42 -7.19 -2.00 -15.94
CA LEU A 42 -8.13 -1.11 -15.26
C LEU A 42 -8.13 -1.34 -13.75
N TYR A 43 -7.99 -2.59 -13.30
CA TYR A 43 -7.90 -2.93 -11.90
C TYR A 43 -6.63 -2.36 -11.24
N GLN A 44 -5.47 -2.48 -11.90
CA GLN A 44 -4.22 -1.87 -11.41
C GLN A 44 -4.37 -0.36 -11.25
N LEU A 45 -4.95 0.34 -12.25
CA LEU A 45 -5.21 1.78 -12.16
C LEU A 45 -6.16 2.12 -10.99
N ALA A 46 -7.18 1.31 -10.73
CA ALA A 46 -8.09 1.51 -9.61
C ALA A 46 -7.38 1.34 -8.25
N LEU A 47 -6.44 0.38 -8.14
CA LEU A 47 -5.62 0.21 -6.95
C LEU A 47 -4.69 1.40 -6.73
N ASP A 48 -4.08 1.96 -7.79
CA ASP A 48 -3.25 3.15 -7.69
C ASP A 48 -4.05 4.38 -7.22
N SER A 49 -5.23 4.61 -7.79
CA SER A 49 -6.12 5.69 -7.33
C SER A 49 -6.56 5.49 -5.87
N THR A 50 -6.82 4.26 -5.45
CA THR A 50 -7.10 3.93 -4.04
C THR A 50 -5.90 4.26 -3.13
N LYS A 51 -4.70 3.89 -3.54
CA LYS A 51 -3.45 4.25 -2.84
C LYS A 51 -3.29 5.77 -2.71
N HIS A 52 -3.50 6.51 -3.80
CA HIS A 52 -3.43 7.97 -3.80
C HIS A 52 -4.46 8.61 -2.88
N GLU A 53 -5.70 8.10 -2.87
CA GLU A 53 -6.74 8.55 -1.92
C GLU A 53 -6.25 8.42 -0.47
N HIS A 54 -5.71 7.26 -0.09
CA HIS A 54 -5.19 7.05 1.26
C HIS A 54 -4.00 7.95 1.60
N MET A 55 -3.09 8.18 0.66
CA MET A 55 -1.97 9.11 0.82
C MET A 55 -2.44 10.56 1.03
N LEU A 56 -3.42 11.02 0.26
CA LEU A 56 -4.02 12.35 0.39
C LEU A 56 -4.73 12.51 1.75
N ARG A 57 -5.44 11.48 2.21
CA ARG A 57 -6.04 11.46 3.56
C ARG A 57 -4.98 11.50 4.67
N ALA A 58 -3.86 10.80 4.50
CA ALA A 58 -2.73 10.87 5.43
C ALA A 58 -2.16 12.29 5.49
N ILE A 59 -1.99 12.98 4.35
CA ILE A 59 -1.59 14.40 4.32
C ILE A 59 -2.55 15.25 5.14
N SER A 60 -3.86 15.10 4.95
CA SER A 60 -4.86 15.84 5.72
C SER A 60 -4.71 15.62 7.22
N LYS A 61 -4.52 14.36 7.63
CA LYS A 61 -4.30 14.00 9.05
C LYS A 61 -3.02 14.60 9.61
N LEU A 62 -1.91 14.55 8.86
CA LEU A 62 -0.63 15.15 9.25
C LEU A 62 -0.72 16.66 9.45
N LEU A 63 -1.55 17.35 8.67
CA LEU A 63 -1.79 18.78 8.80
C LEU A 63 -2.60 19.16 10.06
N GLU A 64 -3.37 18.21 10.60
CA GLU A 64 -4.23 18.41 11.77
C GLU A 64 -3.57 17.99 13.09
N THR A 65 -2.75 16.96 13.04
CA THR A 65 -2.17 16.32 14.23
C THR A 65 -0.78 16.90 14.55
N PRO A 66 -0.51 17.31 15.79
CA PRO A 66 0.83 17.68 16.22
C PRO A 66 1.81 16.53 16.02
N SER A 67 3.05 16.84 15.60
CA SER A 67 4.06 15.84 15.25
C SER A 67 4.34 14.81 16.37
N LYS A 68 4.22 15.21 17.63
CA LYS A 68 4.45 14.33 18.78
C LYS A 68 3.38 13.25 18.99
N GLU A 69 2.19 13.37 18.37
CA GLU A 69 1.08 12.43 18.51
C GLU A 69 0.98 11.46 17.32
N GLN A 70 1.79 11.66 16.28
CA GLN A 70 1.71 10.88 15.05
C GLN A 70 2.30 9.48 15.16
N PHE A 71 3.24 9.28 16.07
CA PHE A 71 4.00 8.03 16.22
C PHE A 71 3.83 7.48 17.65
N ARG A 72 2.62 7.01 17.93
CA ARG A 72 2.31 6.33 19.19
C ARG A 72 2.62 4.84 19.02
N TRP A 73 3.27 4.24 20.02
CA TRP A 73 3.46 2.80 20.05
C TRP A 73 2.12 2.06 20.12
N GLU A 74 1.91 1.10 19.23
CA GLU A 74 0.61 0.43 19.02
C GLU A 74 0.42 -0.80 19.92
N GLY A 75 1.43 -1.18 20.72
CA GLY A 75 1.34 -2.25 21.69
C GLY A 75 1.56 -3.66 21.16
N GLU A 76 1.48 -4.62 22.09
CA GLU A 76 1.82 -6.02 21.88
C GLU A 76 0.87 -6.73 20.88
N GLU A 77 -0.42 -6.39 20.89
CA GLU A 77 -1.40 -7.00 19.97
C GLU A 77 -1.11 -6.63 18.52
N PHE A 78 -0.75 -5.38 18.25
CA PHE A 78 -0.35 -4.94 16.92
C PHE A 78 0.93 -5.65 16.47
N ARG A 79 1.93 -5.78 17.34
CA ARG A 79 3.16 -6.52 17.07
C ARG A 79 2.88 -7.97 16.66
N LYS A 80 2.02 -8.68 17.39
CA LYS A 80 1.61 -10.05 17.06
C LYS A 80 0.88 -10.14 15.72
N ALA A 81 0.00 -9.17 15.42
CA ALA A 81 -0.69 -9.12 14.14
C ALA A 81 0.28 -8.95 12.97
N ILE A 82 1.27 -8.07 13.09
CA ILE A 82 2.31 -7.87 12.08
C ILE A 82 3.17 -9.12 11.91
N GLN A 83 3.58 -9.77 13.00
CA GLN A 83 4.34 -11.02 12.96
C GLN A 83 3.58 -12.11 12.20
N LYS A 84 2.29 -12.29 12.53
CA LYS A 84 1.44 -13.25 11.83
C LYS A 84 1.33 -12.94 10.34
N HIS A 85 1.25 -11.66 9.96
CA HIS A 85 1.21 -11.25 8.56
C HIS A 85 2.50 -11.64 7.83
N VAL A 86 3.67 -11.39 8.42
CA VAL A 86 4.97 -11.81 7.88
C VAL A 86 5.03 -13.33 7.60
N GLU A 87 4.46 -14.14 8.50
CA GLU A 87 4.38 -15.59 8.31
C GLU A 87 3.48 -15.98 7.15
N VAL A 88 2.29 -15.36 7.04
CA VAL A 88 1.34 -15.60 5.93
C VAL A 88 1.95 -15.21 4.58
N GLU A 89 2.59 -14.07 4.47
CA GLU A 89 3.28 -13.60 3.26
C GLU A 89 4.37 -14.60 2.81
N ARG A 90 5.14 -15.14 3.74
CA ARG A 90 6.14 -16.17 3.44
C ARG A 90 5.51 -17.44 2.88
N GLU A 91 4.43 -17.93 3.50
CA GLU A 91 3.73 -19.14 3.04
C GLU A 91 3.09 -18.92 1.66
N MET A 92 2.53 -17.75 1.41
CA MET A 92 1.98 -17.39 0.10
C MET A 92 3.08 -17.38 -0.97
N LEU A 93 4.22 -16.75 -0.71
CA LEU A 93 5.35 -16.71 -1.63
C LEU A 93 5.84 -18.12 -1.98
N GLU A 94 6.07 -18.98 -0.99
CA GLU A 94 6.46 -20.39 -1.21
C GLU A 94 5.40 -21.16 -2.03
N GLY A 95 4.12 -20.85 -1.82
CA GLY A 95 3.00 -21.42 -2.57
C GLY A 95 3.03 -21.01 -4.04
N PHE A 96 3.18 -19.71 -4.33
CA PHE A 96 3.24 -19.20 -5.71
C PHE A 96 4.47 -19.69 -6.47
N GLU A 97 5.64 -19.78 -5.84
CA GLU A 97 6.84 -20.34 -6.45
C GLU A 97 6.63 -21.81 -6.92
N LYS A 98 5.94 -22.63 -6.12
CA LYS A 98 5.58 -24.00 -6.50
C LYS A 98 4.58 -24.08 -7.66
N ILE A 99 3.68 -23.10 -7.79
CA ILE A 99 2.69 -23.06 -8.86
C ILE A 99 3.34 -22.62 -10.17
N VAL A 100 4.21 -21.59 -10.14
CA VAL A 100 4.86 -21.08 -11.35
C VAL A 100 5.74 -22.14 -12.02
N ASP A 101 6.43 -22.98 -11.23
CA ASP A 101 7.28 -24.06 -11.72
C ASP A 101 6.50 -25.13 -12.49
N LYS A 102 5.22 -25.32 -12.16
CA LYS A 102 4.32 -26.30 -12.79
C LYS A 102 3.49 -25.72 -13.95
N THR A 103 3.60 -24.42 -14.21
CA THR A 103 2.78 -23.73 -15.19
C THR A 103 3.43 -23.72 -16.56
N GLU A 104 2.77 -24.29 -17.57
CA GLU A 104 3.24 -24.34 -18.96
C GLU A 104 2.75 -23.12 -19.79
N ASP A 105 1.58 -22.57 -19.47
CA ASP A 105 1.04 -21.39 -20.17
C ASP A 105 1.84 -20.14 -19.82
N LYS A 106 2.52 -19.59 -20.84
CA LYS A 106 3.36 -18.40 -20.68
C LYS A 106 2.62 -17.18 -20.15
N ARG A 107 1.32 -17.04 -20.45
CA ARG A 107 0.51 -15.89 -20.00
C ARG A 107 0.22 -16.01 -18.50
N VAL A 108 -0.10 -17.25 -18.06
CA VAL A 108 -0.32 -17.53 -16.64
C VAL A 108 0.99 -17.41 -15.87
N ARG A 109 2.10 -17.92 -16.43
CA ARG A 109 3.43 -17.78 -15.83
C ARG A 109 3.80 -16.31 -15.64
N PHE A 110 3.61 -15.46 -16.64
CA PHE A 110 3.89 -14.03 -16.57
C PHE A 110 3.14 -13.36 -15.40
N ILE A 111 1.84 -13.65 -15.26
CA ILE A 111 1.03 -13.08 -14.15
C ILE A 111 1.51 -13.60 -12.80
N LEU A 112 1.85 -14.87 -12.68
CA LEU A 112 2.37 -15.45 -11.43
C LEU A 112 3.74 -14.87 -11.04
N GLU A 113 4.63 -14.66 -12.00
CA GLU A 113 5.93 -14.02 -11.76
C GLU A 113 5.80 -12.58 -11.28
N ASP A 114 4.83 -11.83 -11.80
CA ASP A 114 4.48 -10.48 -11.33
C ASP A 114 3.99 -10.52 -9.88
N ILE A 115 3.04 -11.42 -9.57
CA ILE A 115 2.57 -11.64 -8.19
C ILE A 115 3.74 -11.99 -7.25
N ILE A 116 4.61 -12.93 -7.64
CA ILE A 116 5.79 -13.33 -6.84
C ILE A 116 6.72 -12.13 -6.59
N SER A 117 6.91 -11.28 -7.60
CA SER A 117 7.71 -10.06 -7.46
C SER A 117 7.14 -9.12 -6.41
N ASP A 118 5.82 -8.92 -6.40
CA ASP A 118 5.14 -8.07 -5.44
C ASP A 118 5.14 -8.68 -4.03
N GLU A 119 4.87 -9.99 -3.90
CA GLU A 119 4.92 -10.67 -2.61
C GLU A 119 6.31 -10.60 -1.96
N LYS A 120 7.40 -10.67 -2.74
CA LYS A 120 8.76 -10.46 -2.24
C LYS A 120 8.97 -9.05 -1.67
N LYS A 121 8.42 -8.02 -2.32
CA LYS A 121 8.47 -6.64 -1.84
C LYS A 121 7.62 -6.49 -0.56
N HIS A 122 6.39 -7.02 -0.56
CA HIS A 122 5.48 -6.99 0.59
C HIS A 122 6.12 -7.65 1.80
N HIS A 123 6.65 -8.86 1.64
CA HIS A 123 7.36 -9.58 2.71
C HIS A 123 8.53 -8.77 3.28
N ALA A 124 9.35 -8.15 2.42
CA ALA A 124 10.46 -7.30 2.86
C ALA A 124 9.96 -6.07 3.64
N ILE A 125 8.89 -5.43 3.18
CA ILE A 125 8.25 -4.28 3.85
C ILE A 125 7.71 -4.71 5.21
N MET A 126 6.92 -5.80 5.27
CA MET A 126 6.30 -6.27 6.50
C MET A 126 7.34 -6.71 7.54
N LYS A 127 8.41 -7.36 7.09
CA LYS A 127 9.55 -7.69 7.96
C LYS A 127 10.18 -6.46 8.58
N ARG A 128 10.37 -5.40 7.78
CA ARG A 128 10.93 -4.15 8.27
C ARG A 128 9.98 -3.40 9.20
N VAL A 129 8.68 -3.41 8.92
CA VAL A 129 7.64 -2.88 9.83
C VAL A 129 7.71 -3.63 11.17
N HIS A 130 7.78 -4.97 11.13
CA HIS A 130 7.89 -5.79 12.35
C HIS A 130 9.13 -5.43 13.19
N GLU A 131 10.29 -5.28 12.55
CA GLU A 131 11.52 -4.85 13.23
C GLU A 131 11.35 -3.50 13.94
N LEU A 132 10.78 -2.49 13.24
CA LEU A 132 10.54 -1.17 13.81
C LEU A 132 9.53 -1.20 14.96
N VAL A 133 8.46 -2.00 14.82
CA VAL A 133 7.48 -2.20 15.89
C VAL A 133 8.10 -2.89 17.11
N CYS A 134 9.01 -3.83 16.91
CA CYS A 134 9.74 -4.48 18.02
C CYS A 134 10.71 -3.54 18.75
N GLU A 135 11.26 -2.52 18.08
CA GLU A 135 12.04 -1.46 18.73
C GLU A 135 11.17 -0.59 19.67
N GLY A 136 9.84 -0.56 19.46
CA GLY A 136 8.86 0.13 20.29
C GLY A 136 9.06 1.65 20.37
N GLU A 137 8.84 2.23 21.56
CA GLU A 137 8.93 3.69 21.78
C GLU A 137 10.32 4.29 21.51
N LYS A 138 11.34 3.47 21.34
CA LYS A 138 12.71 3.92 21.01
C LYS A 138 12.86 4.34 19.55
N VAL A 139 11.89 3.99 18.71
CA VAL A 139 11.94 4.35 17.29
C VAL A 139 11.59 5.83 17.13
N LYS A 140 12.56 6.61 16.68
CA LYS A 140 12.34 8.02 16.37
C LYS A 140 11.53 8.17 15.09
N ASP A 141 10.74 9.24 15.01
CA ASP A 141 9.92 9.62 13.85
C ASP A 141 10.72 9.56 12.53
N GLU A 142 11.98 10.00 12.57
CA GLU A 142 12.88 10.01 11.42
C GLU A 142 13.08 8.63 10.81
N LYS A 143 13.12 7.55 11.61
CA LYS A 143 13.24 6.17 11.10
C LYS A 143 12.00 5.73 10.33
N TRP A 144 10.81 6.12 10.78
CA TRP A 144 9.55 5.83 10.08
C TRP A 144 9.46 6.56 8.75
N TRP A 145 9.86 7.84 8.72
CA TRP A 145 9.89 8.62 7.48
C TRP A 145 10.94 8.10 6.51
N ASP A 146 12.14 7.78 6.98
CA ASP A 146 13.20 7.20 6.15
C ASP A 146 12.75 5.85 5.54
N PHE A 147 12.10 5.01 6.34
CA PHE A 147 11.49 3.77 5.87
C PHE A 147 10.43 4.02 4.79
N LEU A 148 9.46 4.90 5.05
CA LEU A 148 8.41 5.22 4.10
C LEU A 148 8.98 5.75 2.78
N PHE A 149 9.95 6.68 2.84
CA PHE A 149 10.56 7.25 1.64
C PHE A 149 11.39 6.24 0.83
N ARG A 150 12.04 5.30 1.49
CA ARG A 150 12.79 4.25 0.78
C ARG A 150 11.87 3.28 0.07
N TYR A 151 10.79 2.86 0.72
CA TYR A 151 9.92 1.80 0.19
C TYR A 151 8.79 2.32 -0.71
N SER A 152 8.33 3.55 -0.53
CA SER A 152 7.34 4.14 -1.45
C SER A 152 7.87 4.33 -2.88
N ARG A 153 9.20 4.40 -3.07
CA ARG A 153 9.85 4.45 -4.38
C ARG A 153 10.05 3.08 -5.03
N LEU A 154 9.84 1.98 -4.29
CA LEU A 154 10.04 0.62 -4.79
C LEU A 154 8.75 0.00 -5.37
N THR A 155 7.63 0.68 -5.22
CA THR A 155 6.30 0.23 -5.68
C THR A 155 5.76 1.02 -6.87
N GLY A 156 6.60 1.84 -7.51
CA GLY A 156 6.27 2.61 -8.71
C GLY A 156 7.04 2.12 -9.91
#